data_fb93ba7220b3cb0667bb4b02e2806d30
#
_entry.id   fb93ba7220b3cb0667bb4b02e2806d30
#
_cell.length_a   1.000
_cell.length_b   1.000
_cell.length_c   1.000
_cell.angle_alpha   90.00
_cell.angle_beta   90.00
_cell.angle_gamma   90.00
#
_symmetry.space_group_name_H-M   'P 1'
#
loop_
_entity.id
_entity.type
_entity.pdbx_description
1 polymer ?
#
loop_
_entity_poly.entity_id
_entity_poly.type
_entity_poly.pdbx_seq_one_letter_code
_entity_poly.pdbx_strand_id
1 'polypeptide(L)'
;MGERLPDQPAASVPDDVWLLDVREDDEWAAGHAPDARHIPLGELGARAAEVPQDELVYVICRTGRRSAQAAQALAGAGWRTVNVAGGMEDWAAAGRPMVADSGAAPYVA
;
A
#
# COMPACT_ATOMS: atom_id res chain seq x y z
N MET A 1 -1.46 -2.46 -21.17
CA MET A 1 -0.46 -3.37 -20.64
C MET A 1 0.14 -2.82 -19.35
N GLY A 2 0.31 -3.64 -18.33
CA GLY A 2 0.82 -3.19 -17.04
C GLY A 2 2.34 -3.20 -16.94
N GLU A 3 2.84 -2.61 -15.87
CA GLU A 3 4.26 -2.57 -15.61
C GLU A 3 4.50 -2.51 -14.11
N ARG A 4 5.38 -3.37 -13.59
CA ARG A 4 5.89 -3.25 -12.25
C ARG A 4 7.23 -2.52 -12.30
N LEU A 5 7.29 -1.32 -11.70
CA LEU A 5 8.49 -0.52 -11.60
C LEU A 5 9.36 -1.03 -10.42
N PRO A 6 10.63 -0.61 -10.34
CA PRO A 6 11.47 -0.97 -9.19
C PRO A 6 10.86 -0.55 -7.86
N ASP A 7 11.09 -1.36 -6.83
CA ASP A 7 10.64 -1.04 -5.48
C ASP A 7 11.22 0.29 -4.99
N GLN A 8 10.44 1.01 -4.18
CA GLN A 8 10.93 2.22 -3.53
C GLN A 8 10.85 2.09 -2.02
N PRO A 9 11.86 2.58 -1.30
CA PRO A 9 11.80 2.60 0.18
C PRO A 9 10.66 3.48 0.66
N ALA A 10 10.07 3.12 1.78
CA ALA A 10 8.95 3.87 2.37
C ALA A 10 9.27 5.37 2.55
N ALA A 11 10.51 5.70 2.95
CA ALA A 11 10.93 7.08 3.14
C ALA A 11 10.95 7.90 1.84
N SER A 12 11.02 7.24 0.68
CA SER A 12 11.15 7.89 -0.63
C SER A 12 9.84 7.99 -1.41
N VAL A 13 8.75 7.44 -0.88
CA VAL A 13 7.44 7.49 -1.55
C VAL A 13 6.96 8.95 -1.59
N PRO A 14 6.60 9.50 -2.77
CA PRO A 14 6.06 10.85 -2.85
C PRO A 14 4.78 11.03 -2.04
N ASP A 15 4.47 12.27 -1.63
CA ASP A 15 3.34 12.53 -0.74
C ASP A 15 1.97 12.39 -1.41
N ASP A 16 1.87 12.72 -2.70
CA ASP A 16 0.60 12.80 -3.42
C ASP A 16 0.40 11.64 -4.39
N VAL A 17 0.73 10.44 -3.94
CA VAL A 17 0.57 9.23 -4.76
C VAL A 17 -0.73 8.49 -4.43
N TRP A 18 -1.16 7.63 -5.34
CA TRP A 18 -2.23 6.68 -5.08
C TRP A 18 -1.62 5.49 -4.33
N LEU A 19 -1.90 5.39 -3.04
CA LEU A 19 -1.31 4.38 -2.15
C LEU A 19 -2.35 3.33 -1.79
N LEU A 20 -2.07 2.07 -2.14
CA LEU A 20 -2.94 0.93 -1.86
C LEU A 20 -2.35 0.11 -0.72
N ASP A 21 -3.08 0.01 0.39
CA ASP A 21 -2.71 -0.81 1.53
C ASP A 21 -3.45 -2.15 1.43
N VAL A 22 -2.71 -3.24 1.36
CA VAL A 22 -3.28 -4.59 1.15
C VAL A 22 -3.26 -5.46 2.41
N ARG A 23 -3.09 -4.81 3.59
CA ARG A 23 -3.09 -5.52 4.88
C ARG A 23 -4.50 -5.94 5.28
N GLU A 24 -4.59 -6.73 6.36
CA GLU A 24 -5.87 -7.14 6.91
C GLU A 24 -6.55 -5.98 7.65
N ASP A 25 -7.85 -6.13 7.92
CA ASP A 25 -8.67 -5.06 8.51
C ASP A 25 -8.16 -4.59 9.87
N ASP A 26 -7.69 -5.50 10.71
CA ASP A 26 -7.16 -5.17 12.03
C ASP A 26 -5.83 -4.41 11.95
N GLU A 27 -4.97 -4.78 11.01
CA GLU A 27 -3.72 -4.06 10.77
C GLU A 27 -4.00 -2.62 10.30
N TRP A 28 -4.92 -2.47 9.37
CA TRP A 28 -5.33 -1.16 8.86
C TRP A 28 -5.91 -0.28 9.98
N ALA A 29 -6.83 -0.83 10.75
CA ALA A 29 -7.51 -0.06 11.81
C ALA A 29 -6.54 0.45 12.87
N ALA A 30 -5.48 -0.32 13.18
CA ALA A 30 -4.49 0.04 14.19
C ALA A 30 -3.61 1.23 13.76
N GLY A 31 -3.35 1.38 12.46
CA GLY A 31 -2.59 2.51 11.95
C GLY A 31 -2.30 2.36 10.46
N HIS A 32 -2.55 3.42 9.71
CA HIS A 32 -2.33 3.46 8.26
C HIS A 32 -1.97 4.88 7.82
N ALA A 33 -1.42 5.01 6.63
CA ALA A 33 -1.15 6.32 6.04
C ALA A 33 -2.48 7.04 5.78
N PRO A 34 -2.59 8.35 6.08
CA PRO A 34 -3.88 9.04 6.09
C PRO A 34 -4.65 8.99 4.77
N ASP A 35 -3.94 9.05 3.64
CA ASP A 35 -4.57 9.09 2.32
C ASP A 35 -4.56 7.76 1.59
N ALA A 36 -4.14 6.68 2.25
CA ALA A 36 -4.13 5.36 1.64
C ALA A 36 -5.54 4.82 1.43
N ARG A 37 -5.68 3.97 0.42
CA ARG A 37 -6.90 3.20 0.18
C ARG A 37 -6.67 1.79 0.67
N HIS A 38 -7.68 1.17 1.24
CA HIS A 38 -7.57 -0.16 1.82
C HIS A 38 -8.34 -1.19 1.00
N ILE A 39 -7.63 -2.17 0.48
CA ILE A 39 -8.21 -3.39 -0.11
C ILE A 39 -7.34 -4.55 0.36
N PRO A 40 -7.83 -5.41 1.28
CA PRO A 40 -7.06 -6.57 1.72
C PRO A 40 -6.65 -7.46 0.53
N LEU A 41 -5.46 -8.05 0.62
CA LEU A 41 -4.91 -8.86 -0.46
C LEU A 41 -5.90 -9.93 -0.95
N GLY A 42 -6.62 -10.57 -0.04
CA GLY A 42 -7.60 -11.61 -0.37
C GLY A 42 -8.83 -11.09 -1.12
N GLU A 43 -9.08 -9.78 -1.10
CA GLU A 43 -10.20 -9.15 -1.80
C GLU A 43 -9.79 -8.45 -3.09
N LEU A 44 -8.48 -8.33 -3.33
CA LEU A 44 -7.98 -7.51 -4.42
C LEU A 44 -8.46 -7.96 -5.79
N GLY A 45 -8.51 -9.27 -6.03
CA GLY A 45 -8.99 -9.81 -7.29
C GLY A 45 -10.42 -9.40 -7.62
N ALA A 46 -11.30 -9.43 -6.62
CA ALA A 46 -12.71 -9.05 -6.78
C ALA A 46 -12.90 -7.53 -6.84
N ARG A 47 -11.98 -6.76 -6.28
CA ARG A 47 -12.11 -5.31 -6.13
C ARG A 47 -11.11 -4.51 -6.98
N ALA A 48 -10.40 -5.16 -7.89
CA ALA A 48 -9.36 -4.51 -8.70
C ALA A 48 -9.89 -3.30 -9.49
N ALA A 49 -11.17 -3.30 -9.85
CA ALA A 49 -11.78 -2.17 -10.57
C ALA A 49 -11.79 -0.86 -9.76
N GLU A 50 -11.61 -0.94 -8.44
CA GLU A 50 -11.51 0.26 -7.58
C GLU A 50 -10.13 0.93 -7.69
N VAL A 51 -9.14 0.25 -8.29
CA VAL A 51 -7.78 0.75 -8.43
C VAL A 51 -7.63 1.39 -9.82
N PRO A 52 -7.14 2.65 -9.90
CA PRO A 52 -7.02 3.32 -11.20
C PRO A 52 -5.92 2.70 -12.06
N GLN A 53 -6.20 2.50 -13.35
CA GLN A 53 -5.21 2.01 -14.31
C GLN A 53 -4.45 3.14 -15.01
N ASP A 54 -4.92 4.37 -14.88
CA ASP A 54 -4.32 5.55 -15.49
C ASP A 54 -3.37 6.31 -14.56
N GLU A 55 -3.10 5.78 -13.38
CA GLU A 55 -2.17 6.34 -12.42
C GLU A 55 -1.14 5.29 -11.98
N LEU A 56 0.01 5.76 -11.52
CA LEU A 56 0.99 4.90 -10.89
C LEU A 56 0.51 4.55 -9.47
N VAL A 57 0.38 3.27 -9.18
CA VAL A 57 -0.14 2.78 -7.90
C VAL A 57 1.01 2.28 -7.03
N TYR A 58 1.16 2.88 -5.86
CA TYR A 58 2.10 2.41 -4.85
C TYR A 58 1.38 1.43 -3.94
N VAL A 59 1.97 0.25 -3.72
CA VAL A 59 1.34 -0.82 -2.95
C VAL A 59 2.15 -1.06 -1.67
N ILE A 60 1.48 -1.04 -0.52
CA ILE A 60 2.12 -1.16 0.77
C ILE A 60 1.47 -2.27 1.60
N CYS A 61 2.28 -2.97 2.38
CA CYS A 61 1.83 -3.87 3.43
C CYS A 61 2.67 -3.64 4.69
N ARG A 62 2.78 -4.63 5.59
CA ARG A 62 3.55 -4.43 6.82
C ARG A 62 5.06 -4.34 6.56
N THR A 63 5.62 -5.28 5.78
CA THR A 63 7.07 -5.41 5.55
C THR A 63 7.50 -5.41 4.09
N GLY A 64 6.55 -5.41 3.15
CA GLY A 64 6.83 -5.39 1.72
C GLY A 64 6.61 -6.69 0.96
N ARG A 65 6.23 -7.80 1.62
CA ARG A 65 6.05 -9.10 0.94
C ARG A 65 4.69 -9.25 0.27
N ARG A 66 3.60 -9.02 1.00
CA ARG A 66 2.24 -9.10 0.45
C ARG A 66 2.04 -8.04 -0.62
N SER A 67 2.57 -6.85 -0.40
CA SER A 67 2.47 -5.76 -1.38
C SER A 67 3.28 -6.03 -2.64
N ALA A 68 4.43 -6.69 -2.54
CA ALA A 68 5.19 -7.13 -3.72
C ALA A 68 4.38 -8.12 -4.55
N GLN A 69 3.71 -9.05 -3.90
CA GLN A 69 2.84 -10.02 -4.56
C GLN A 69 1.66 -9.31 -5.24
N ALA A 70 1.01 -8.38 -4.56
CA ALA A 70 -0.09 -7.60 -5.10
C ALA A 70 0.36 -6.72 -6.28
N ALA A 71 1.51 -6.06 -6.15
CA ALA A 71 2.06 -5.21 -7.21
C ALA A 71 2.34 -6.04 -8.48
N GLN A 72 2.89 -7.23 -8.31
CA GLN A 72 3.17 -8.13 -9.43
C GLN A 72 1.89 -8.59 -10.11
N ALA A 73 0.87 -8.97 -9.33
CA ALA A 73 -0.41 -9.42 -9.87
C ALA A 73 -1.13 -8.30 -10.62
N LEU A 74 -1.16 -7.11 -10.06
CA LEU A 74 -1.77 -5.95 -10.72
C LEU A 74 -1.04 -5.58 -12.00
N ALA A 75 0.30 -5.58 -11.98
CA ALA A 75 1.10 -5.27 -13.15
C ALA A 75 0.83 -6.28 -14.28
N GLY A 76 0.71 -7.55 -13.94
CA GLY A 76 0.37 -8.59 -14.92
C GLY A 76 -1.02 -8.43 -15.53
N ALA A 77 -1.91 -7.73 -14.83
CA ALA A 77 -3.30 -7.53 -15.26
C ALA A 77 -3.56 -6.13 -15.87
N GLY A 78 -2.54 -5.30 -16.04
CA GLY A 78 -2.69 -4.03 -16.76
C GLY A 78 -2.42 -2.76 -15.95
N TRP A 79 -2.06 -2.88 -14.68
CA TRP A 79 -1.75 -1.71 -13.84
C TRP A 79 -0.26 -1.38 -13.85
N ARG A 80 0.06 -0.12 -13.55
CA ARG A 80 1.44 0.31 -13.31
C ARG A 80 1.65 0.42 -11.80
N THR A 81 2.60 -0.33 -11.26
CA THR A 81 2.74 -0.49 -9.82
C THR A 81 4.17 -0.29 -9.34
N VAL A 82 4.29 0.17 -8.10
CA VAL A 82 5.53 0.23 -7.33
C VAL A 82 5.28 -0.42 -5.98
N ASN A 83 6.11 -1.38 -5.58
CA ASN A 83 6.06 -1.92 -4.24
C ASN A 83 6.81 -1.00 -3.27
N VAL A 84 6.21 -0.71 -2.12
CA VAL A 84 6.87 0.05 -1.07
C VAL A 84 7.72 -0.90 -0.22
N ALA A 85 9.04 -0.87 -0.45
CA ALA A 85 9.98 -1.73 0.27
C ALA A 85 9.99 -1.36 1.76
N GLY A 86 9.99 -2.39 2.61
CA GLY A 86 9.95 -2.21 4.06
C GLY A 86 8.57 -1.89 4.63
N GLY A 87 7.61 -1.57 3.78
CA GLY A 87 6.21 -1.40 4.16
C GLY A 87 5.96 -0.39 5.27
N MET A 88 4.89 -0.66 6.04
CA MET A 88 4.49 0.23 7.14
C MET A 88 5.51 0.27 8.27
N GLU A 89 6.29 -0.79 8.48
CA GLU A 89 7.35 -0.75 9.49
C GLU A 89 8.37 0.34 9.18
N ASP A 90 8.83 0.41 7.95
CA ASP A 90 9.78 1.45 7.54
C ASP A 90 9.10 2.83 7.38
N TRP A 91 7.84 2.86 7.01
CA TRP A 91 7.04 4.09 6.97
C TRP A 91 7.00 4.76 8.35
N ALA A 92 6.68 3.99 9.38
CA ALA A 92 6.65 4.47 10.76
C ALA A 92 8.05 4.86 11.26
N ALA A 93 9.07 4.05 10.94
CA ALA A 93 10.45 4.35 11.31
C ALA A 93 10.97 5.64 10.68
N ALA A 94 10.47 5.99 9.51
CA ALA A 94 10.79 7.25 8.84
C ALA A 94 9.99 8.45 9.39
N GLY A 95 9.14 8.22 10.37
CA GLY A 95 8.33 9.28 10.99
C GLY A 95 7.23 9.82 10.08
N ARG A 96 6.79 9.06 9.09
CA ARG A 96 5.76 9.51 8.16
C ARG A 96 4.37 9.44 8.81
N PRO A 97 3.41 10.27 8.33
CA PRO A 97 2.10 10.39 8.98
C PRO A 97 1.34 9.08 9.01
N MET A 98 0.67 8.82 10.13
CA MET A 98 -0.25 7.70 10.32
C MET A 98 -1.45 8.15 11.13
N VAL A 99 -2.58 7.48 10.90
CA VAL A 99 -3.81 7.65 11.69
C VAL A 99 -4.37 6.27 12.05
N ALA A 100 -5.09 6.20 13.15
CA ALA A 100 -5.84 5.01 13.54
C ALA A 100 -7.34 5.27 13.42
N ASP A 101 -8.12 4.27 13.04
CA ASP A 101 -9.58 4.42 12.87
C ASP A 101 -10.28 4.85 14.15
N SER A 102 -9.77 4.43 15.31
CA SER A 102 -10.32 4.80 16.62
C SER A 102 -10.03 6.25 17.03
N GLY A 103 -9.11 6.93 16.35
CA GLY A 103 -8.58 8.23 16.77
C GLY A 103 -7.50 8.14 17.84
N ALA A 104 -7.16 6.93 18.31
CA ALA A 104 -6.06 6.72 19.24
C ALA A 104 -4.71 6.90 18.53
N ALA A 105 -3.60 6.85 19.29
CA ALA A 105 -2.26 6.90 18.69
C ALA A 105 -2.05 5.70 17.77
N PRO A 106 -1.72 5.92 16.48
CA PRO A 106 -1.55 4.83 15.54
C PRO A 106 -0.28 4.03 15.81
N TYR A 107 -0.31 2.75 15.43
CA TYR A 107 0.86 1.89 15.48
C TYR A 107 0.79 0.85 14.37
N VAL A 108 1.91 0.20 14.10
CA VAL A 108 1.96 -0.88 13.09
C VAL A 108 1.71 -2.21 13.81
N ALA A 109 0.54 -2.77 13.56
CA ALA A 109 0.16 -4.04 14.16
C ALA A 109 0.89 -5.22 13.51
#